data_6b4ccda3592698e3d269dba57a78e992
#
_entry.id   6b4ccda3592698e3d269dba57a78e992
#
_cell.length_a   1.000
_cell.length_b   1.000
_cell.length_c   1.000
_cell.angle_alpha   90.00
_cell.angle_beta   90.00
_cell.angle_gamma   90.00
#
_symmetry.space_group_name_H-M   'P 1'
#
loop_
_entity.id
_entity.type
_entity.pdbx_description
1 polymer ?
#
loop_
_entity_poly.entity_id
_entity_poly.type
_entity_poly.pdbx_seq_one_letter_code
_entity_poly.pdbx_strand_id
1 'polypeptide(L)'
;MRGVIHLVHGDPMKYVVALLCACLSGPAFSQPIASFRGDAQHSGIYPQSGVPLLHGIKWKFKTGGAVISTPAVSDGSAYFGSNDHYLYAVNLADGVQRWKFKTGSRVTSSPAVYNGHVYVASYDGNIYAVDAKSGEQLWKFASEGERRFMGRHLHGSEPAGESMPDPFDFYLSSPTIVENTVYVGSGDGNIYALDASTGALRWKFRTGNVVHASPAVARGVVYIGSWDSYFYAIDAKSGQERWRFKTGEDQKIANQVGIQSSATIAGGMVYFGCRDSNLYALDAVSGVKKWAFSNKGSWVISTPIAQDGTLYFATSDSGLFHAVDAQTGALKYSLSFHHWPMFSSPAIAGRNLYIGSNSGTLMAIDLDKHAMAWTFSTDGANQNAAALTQKGGDPNYAAAFGDNFYDDMVIGVYKMLSVGAVLSSPVIERDMIYFGSTDGNVYAIS
;
A
#
# COMPACT_ATOMS: atom_id res chain seq x y z
N MET A 1 8.19 33.39 87.59
CA MET A 1 7.90 32.33 88.57
C MET A 1 8.07 30.99 87.88
N ARG A 2 8.78 30.08 88.52
CA ARG A 2 9.27 28.83 87.98
C ARG A 2 8.10 27.81 87.82
N GLY A 3 7.99 27.12 86.63
CA GLY A 3 7.11 25.97 86.43
C GLY A 3 7.92 24.79 85.92
N VAL A 4 7.82 23.71 86.66
CA VAL A 4 8.61 22.49 86.66
C VAL A 4 8.22 21.61 85.45
N ILE A 5 9.21 21.03 84.75
CA ILE A 5 9.08 20.06 83.73
C ILE A 5 8.94 18.67 84.33
N HIS A 6 7.89 17.93 83.94
CA HIS A 6 7.79 16.47 84.16
C HIS A 6 8.06 15.72 82.88
N LEU A 7 9.13 14.93 82.87
CA LEU A 7 9.46 13.95 81.83
C LEU A 7 8.62 12.66 82.05
N VAL A 8 7.88 12.27 81.09
CA VAL A 8 7.25 10.94 81.02
C VAL A 8 7.97 10.13 79.96
N HIS A 9 8.55 9.02 80.39
CA HIS A 9 9.10 7.99 79.49
C HIS A 9 7.94 7.25 78.84
N GLY A 10 7.99 7.12 77.45
CA GLY A 10 7.10 6.29 76.70
C GLY A 10 7.91 5.52 75.66
N ASP A 11 7.64 4.23 75.50
CA ASP A 11 8.30 3.18 74.73
C ASP A 11 8.50 3.48 73.26
N PRO A 12 9.51 2.90 72.57
CA PRO A 12 9.75 3.07 71.15
C PRO A 12 8.81 2.19 70.32
N MET A 13 7.80 2.79 69.77
CA MET A 13 6.92 2.16 68.78
C MET A 13 7.65 1.98 67.44
N LYS A 14 7.83 0.73 67.00
CA LYS A 14 8.41 0.32 65.71
C LYS A 14 7.49 0.78 64.56
N TYR A 15 7.91 1.76 63.77
CA TYR A 15 7.26 2.10 62.51
C TYR A 15 7.74 1.12 61.45
N VAL A 16 6.85 0.21 61.01
CA VAL A 16 7.02 -0.56 59.78
C VAL A 16 6.66 0.38 58.62
N VAL A 17 7.66 0.87 57.88
CA VAL A 17 7.45 1.60 56.65
C VAL A 17 7.18 0.55 55.56
N ALA A 18 5.91 0.35 55.21
CA ALA A 18 5.53 -0.40 54.04
C ALA A 18 5.86 0.46 52.80
N LEU A 19 6.94 0.12 52.09
CA LEU A 19 7.20 0.64 50.73
C LEU A 19 6.14 0.09 49.79
N LEU A 20 5.10 0.88 49.49
CA LEU A 20 4.24 0.64 48.33
C LEU A 20 5.08 0.95 47.07
N CYS A 21 5.60 -0.09 46.40
CA CYS A 21 6.02 0.02 44.99
C CYS A 21 4.77 0.26 44.14
N ALA A 22 4.41 1.52 43.94
CA ALA A 22 3.50 1.89 42.87
C ALA A 22 4.24 1.63 41.53
N CYS A 23 3.94 0.52 40.88
CA CYS A 23 4.26 0.32 39.48
C CYS A 23 3.50 1.39 38.69
N LEU A 24 4.16 2.50 38.41
CA LEU A 24 3.73 3.44 37.39
C LEU A 24 3.82 2.70 36.03
N SER A 25 2.72 2.05 35.64
CA SER A 25 2.51 1.72 34.26
C SER A 25 2.36 3.04 33.51
N GLY A 26 3.48 3.56 32.97
CA GLY A 26 3.46 4.62 32.00
C GLY A 26 2.55 4.19 30.84
N PRO A 27 1.98 5.14 30.09
CA PRO A 27 1.22 4.79 28.90
C PRO A 27 2.11 3.90 28.05
N ALA A 28 1.63 2.69 27.71
CA ALA A 28 2.28 1.82 26.76
C ALA A 28 2.34 2.63 25.47
N PHE A 29 3.54 3.13 25.11
CA PHE A 29 3.77 3.68 23.78
C PHE A 29 3.44 2.55 22.80
N SER A 30 2.30 2.67 22.10
CA SER A 30 2.01 1.78 21.00
C SER A 30 3.21 1.85 20.05
N GLN A 31 3.83 0.71 19.78
CA GLN A 31 4.89 0.62 18.76
C GLN A 31 4.37 1.24 17.47
N PRO A 32 5.18 2.03 16.76
CA PRO A 32 4.77 2.60 15.50
C PRO A 32 4.33 1.48 14.55
N ILE A 33 3.15 1.63 13.96
CA ILE A 33 2.61 0.69 12.99
C ILE A 33 3.36 0.91 11.70
N ALA A 34 4.10 -0.10 11.22
CA ALA A 34 4.62 -0.10 9.87
C ALA A 34 3.59 -0.79 8.97
N SER A 35 2.98 -0.06 8.05
CA SER A 35 1.94 -0.54 7.16
C SER A 35 2.09 0.04 5.76
N PHE A 36 1.29 -0.44 4.83
CA PHE A 36 1.18 0.14 3.50
C PHE A 36 0.95 1.65 3.61
N ARG A 37 1.82 2.45 2.95
CA ARG A 37 1.80 3.92 2.97
C ARG A 37 2.08 4.58 4.34
N GLY A 38 2.72 3.86 5.26
CA GLY A 38 3.27 4.41 6.51
C GLY A 38 2.30 4.48 7.68
N ASP A 39 1.00 4.69 7.45
CA ASP A 39 -0.01 4.80 8.49
C ASP A 39 -1.39 4.30 8.06
N ALA A 40 -2.33 4.22 8.99
CA ALA A 40 -3.68 3.73 8.75
C ALA A 40 -4.52 4.63 7.80
N GLN A 41 -4.15 5.88 7.60
CA GLN A 41 -4.82 6.83 6.71
C GLN A 41 -4.20 6.83 5.31
N HIS A 42 -3.13 6.05 5.11
CA HIS A 42 -2.34 5.95 3.89
C HIS A 42 -1.77 7.31 3.45
N SER A 43 -1.24 8.08 4.40
CA SER A 43 -0.70 9.41 4.11
C SER A 43 0.47 9.36 3.11
N GLY A 44 1.30 8.32 3.16
CA GLY A 44 2.49 8.19 2.32
C GLY A 44 3.58 9.22 2.65
N ILE A 45 3.44 9.94 3.76
CA ILE A 45 4.37 10.98 4.20
C ILE A 45 5.27 10.41 5.27
N TYR A 46 6.57 10.53 5.05
CA TYR A 46 7.61 10.04 5.96
C TYR A 46 8.30 11.23 6.63
N PRO A 47 8.50 11.21 7.97
CA PRO A 47 9.03 12.35 8.72
C PRO A 47 10.54 12.60 8.51
N GLN A 48 11.19 11.81 7.70
CA GLN A 48 12.62 11.89 7.38
C GLN A 48 12.91 12.93 6.29
N SER A 49 14.20 13.30 6.12
CA SER A 49 14.64 14.20 5.06
C SER A 49 14.59 13.59 3.65
N GLY A 50 14.52 12.26 3.57
CA GLY A 50 14.55 11.53 2.31
C GLY A 50 15.94 11.46 1.67
N VAL A 51 15.97 11.17 0.36
CA VAL A 51 17.18 11.01 -0.46
C VAL A 51 17.17 12.10 -1.56
N PRO A 52 17.58 13.33 -1.26
CA PRO A 52 17.58 14.41 -2.25
C PRO A 52 18.62 14.23 -3.36
N LEU A 53 19.68 13.47 -3.08
CA LEU A 53 20.76 13.13 -4.01
C LEU A 53 20.97 11.62 -3.98
N LEU A 54 20.91 10.97 -5.15
CA LEU A 54 21.11 9.53 -5.27
C LEU A 54 22.61 9.18 -5.19
N HIS A 55 22.98 8.35 -4.22
CA HIS A 55 24.32 7.80 -4.08
C HIS A 55 24.46 6.37 -4.66
N GLY A 56 23.34 5.64 -4.76
CA GLY A 56 23.29 4.32 -5.37
C GLY A 56 22.77 3.22 -4.45
N ILE A 57 23.02 1.96 -4.86
CA ILE A 57 22.55 0.77 -4.13
C ILE A 57 23.39 0.56 -2.88
N LYS A 58 22.77 0.45 -1.72
CA LYS A 58 23.40 -0.02 -0.49
C LYS A 58 23.39 -1.54 -0.42
N TRP A 59 22.24 -2.12 -0.68
CA TRP A 59 22.08 -3.55 -0.83
C TRP A 59 20.89 -3.86 -1.74
N LYS A 60 20.84 -5.07 -2.27
CA LYS A 60 19.69 -5.66 -2.92
C LYS A 60 19.53 -7.10 -2.47
N PHE A 61 18.28 -7.53 -2.35
CA PHE A 61 17.93 -8.90 -1.99
C PHE A 61 17.12 -9.55 -3.12
N LYS A 62 17.60 -10.69 -3.64
CA LYS A 62 16.98 -11.42 -4.73
C LYS A 62 16.04 -12.49 -4.18
N THR A 63 14.78 -12.50 -4.66
CA THR A 63 13.78 -13.54 -4.45
C THR A 63 13.65 -14.42 -5.68
N GLY A 64 12.86 -15.51 -5.57
CA GLY A 64 12.55 -16.40 -6.70
C GLY A 64 11.44 -15.90 -7.62
N GLY A 65 10.80 -14.78 -7.34
CA GLY A 65 9.68 -14.23 -8.11
C GLY A 65 9.62 -12.70 -8.06
N ALA A 66 8.69 -12.10 -8.79
CA ALA A 66 8.46 -10.66 -8.77
C ALA A 66 8.10 -10.17 -7.36
N VAL A 67 8.62 -9.00 -6.96
CA VAL A 67 8.26 -8.33 -5.70
C VAL A 67 7.38 -7.12 -6.02
N ILE A 68 6.07 -7.32 -5.90
CA ILE A 68 5.04 -6.28 -6.10
C ILE A 68 4.67 -5.63 -4.77
N SER A 69 4.78 -6.39 -3.70
CA SER A 69 4.57 -5.98 -2.33
C SER A 69 5.43 -4.76 -1.97
N THR A 70 4.82 -3.77 -1.31
CA THR A 70 5.56 -2.66 -0.68
C THR A 70 6.20 -3.17 0.60
N PRO A 71 7.51 -2.95 0.83
CA PRO A 71 8.15 -3.34 2.07
C PRO A 71 7.54 -2.64 3.30
N ALA A 72 7.42 -3.34 4.42
CA ALA A 72 7.18 -2.75 5.72
C ALA A 72 8.49 -2.73 6.50
N VAL A 73 8.87 -1.58 7.08
CA VAL A 73 10.12 -1.41 7.81
C VAL A 73 9.82 -1.22 9.29
N SER A 74 10.33 -2.12 10.14
CA SER A 74 10.18 -2.04 11.60
C SER A 74 11.34 -2.76 12.29
N ASP A 75 11.78 -2.23 13.41
CA ASP A 75 12.77 -2.85 14.33
C ASP A 75 14.02 -3.40 13.61
N GLY A 76 14.56 -2.60 12.67
CA GLY A 76 15.75 -2.95 11.91
C GLY A 76 15.56 -4.11 10.92
N SER A 77 14.31 -4.38 10.53
CA SER A 77 13.95 -5.37 9.50
C SER A 77 13.13 -4.73 8.39
N ALA A 78 13.26 -5.23 7.18
CA ALA A 78 12.31 -5.03 6.10
C ALA A 78 11.57 -6.34 5.82
N TYR A 79 10.23 -6.26 5.76
CA TYR A 79 9.34 -7.38 5.48
C TYR A 79 8.65 -7.15 4.15
N PHE A 80 8.59 -8.16 3.29
CA PHE A 80 7.95 -8.06 1.97
C PHE A 80 7.52 -9.43 1.45
N GLY A 81 6.43 -9.43 0.68
CA GLY A 81 5.95 -10.61 -0.03
C GLY A 81 6.57 -10.74 -1.42
N SER A 82 6.58 -11.95 -1.96
CA SER A 82 7.07 -12.24 -3.30
C SER A 82 6.15 -13.22 -4.04
N ASN A 83 6.19 -13.16 -5.36
CA ASN A 83 5.46 -14.10 -6.23
C ASN A 83 6.02 -15.53 -6.18
N ASP A 84 7.12 -15.78 -5.48
CA ASP A 84 7.67 -17.10 -5.20
C ASP A 84 7.01 -17.81 -4.00
N HIS A 85 5.90 -17.25 -3.50
CA HIS A 85 5.08 -17.78 -2.41
C HIS A 85 5.68 -17.57 -1.01
N TYR A 86 6.63 -16.66 -0.84
CA TYR A 86 7.22 -16.39 0.47
C TYR A 86 6.97 -14.95 0.94
N LEU A 87 6.77 -14.83 2.24
CA LEU A 87 7.00 -13.60 3.00
C LEU A 87 8.43 -13.65 3.52
N TYR A 88 9.19 -12.60 3.30
CA TYR A 88 10.59 -12.48 3.71
C TYR A 88 10.77 -11.44 4.80
N ALA A 89 11.74 -11.67 5.69
CA ALA A 89 12.32 -10.66 6.56
C ALA A 89 13.82 -10.60 6.29
N VAL A 90 14.32 -9.39 6.05
CA VAL A 90 15.76 -9.14 5.88
C VAL A 90 16.22 -8.08 6.87
N ASN A 91 17.48 -8.13 7.22
CA ASN A 91 18.12 -7.09 8.03
C ASN A 91 18.18 -5.78 7.23
N LEU A 92 17.71 -4.70 7.82
CA LEU A 92 17.59 -3.41 7.18
C LEU A 92 18.94 -2.78 6.81
N ALA A 93 20.02 -3.10 7.55
CA ALA A 93 21.33 -2.49 7.36
C ALA A 93 22.12 -3.09 6.18
N ASP A 94 21.98 -4.40 5.93
CA ASP A 94 22.81 -5.14 4.97
C ASP A 94 22.04 -6.04 4.00
N GLY A 95 20.71 -6.15 4.14
CA GLY A 95 19.85 -6.98 3.29
C GLY A 95 19.97 -8.48 3.54
N VAL A 96 20.67 -8.91 4.58
CA VAL A 96 20.82 -10.35 4.89
C VAL A 96 19.48 -10.92 5.37
N GLN A 97 19.08 -12.08 4.81
CA GLN A 97 17.84 -12.76 5.20
C GLN A 97 17.89 -13.15 6.68
N ARG A 98 16.87 -12.73 7.42
CA ARG A 98 16.62 -13.17 8.80
C ARG A 98 15.82 -14.47 8.81
N TRP A 99 14.69 -14.46 8.10
CA TRP A 99 13.83 -15.61 7.91
C TRP A 99 12.98 -15.46 6.65
N LYS A 100 12.32 -16.55 6.27
CA LYS A 100 11.24 -16.54 5.27
C LYS A 100 10.12 -17.49 5.69
N PHE A 101 8.88 -17.09 5.43
CA PHE A 101 7.67 -17.86 5.73
C PHE A 101 6.97 -18.25 4.42
N LYS A 102 6.65 -19.54 4.26
CA LYS A 102 6.03 -20.06 3.04
C LYS A 102 4.52 -20.01 3.15
N THR A 103 3.85 -19.44 2.15
CA THR A 103 2.41 -19.50 1.92
C THR A 103 2.05 -20.50 0.82
N GLY A 104 0.77 -20.75 0.61
CA GLY A 104 0.32 -21.67 -0.44
C GLY A 104 0.36 -21.07 -1.85
N SER A 105 0.45 -19.73 -1.99
CA SER A 105 0.48 -19.04 -3.29
C SER A 105 1.25 -17.72 -3.21
N ARG A 106 1.20 -16.93 -4.28
CA ARG A 106 1.88 -15.62 -4.39
C ARG A 106 1.49 -14.67 -3.26
N VAL A 107 2.45 -13.86 -2.81
CA VAL A 107 2.25 -12.83 -1.78
C VAL A 107 2.49 -11.46 -2.41
N THR A 108 1.45 -10.82 -2.92
CA THR A 108 1.49 -9.47 -3.50
C THR A 108 0.96 -8.40 -2.55
N SER A 109 0.31 -8.81 -1.46
CA SER A 109 -0.09 -7.96 -0.34
C SER A 109 1.16 -7.36 0.33
N SER A 110 1.09 -6.08 0.68
CA SER A 110 2.13 -5.43 1.47
C SER A 110 1.95 -5.81 2.94
N PRO A 111 3.00 -6.24 3.64
CA PRO A 111 2.89 -6.59 5.05
C PRO A 111 2.56 -5.38 5.92
N ALA A 112 1.93 -5.63 7.07
CA ALA A 112 1.82 -4.66 8.15
C ALA A 112 2.45 -5.25 9.43
N VAL A 113 3.14 -4.42 10.21
CA VAL A 113 3.79 -4.83 11.46
C VAL A 113 3.15 -4.11 12.63
N TYR A 114 2.70 -4.89 13.60
CA TYR A 114 2.07 -4.38 14.82
C TYR A 114 2.35 -5.31 15.99
N ASN A 115 2.80 -4.77 17.13
CA ASN A 115 3.06 -5.52 18.37
C ASN A 115 3.94 -6.78 18.16
N GLY A 116 5.00 -6.68 17.35
CA GLY A 116 5.90 -7.79 17.08
C GLY A 116 5.34 -8.87 16.15
N HIS A 117 4.21 -8.65 15.51
CA HIS A 117 3.60 -9.54 14.53
C HIS A 117 3.61 -8.91 13.14
N VAL A 118 3.81 -9.74 12.12
CA VAL A 118 3.72 -9.37 10.69
C VAL A 118 2.45 -9.97 10.11
N TYR A 119 1.60 -9.14 9.54
CA TYR A 119 0.33 -9.55 8.94
C TYR A 119 0.41 -9.43 7.43
N VAL A 120 -0.10 -10.43 6.71
CA VAL A 120 -0.07 -10.46 5.24
C VAL A 120 -1.20 -11.30 4.68
N ALA A 121 -1.70 -10.94 3.49
CA ALA A 121 -2.62 -11.76 2.71
C ALA A 121 -1.88 -12.48 1.56
N SER A 122 -2.36 -13.65 1.18
CA SER A 122 -1.80 -14.46 0.09
C SER A 122 -2.89 -14.89 -0.89
N TYR A 123 -2.50 -15.09 -2.15
CA TYR A 123 -3.40 -15.66 -3.19
C TYR A 123 -3.87 -17.08 -2.90
N ASP A 124 -3.43 -17.70 -1.81
CA ASP A 124 -4.02 -18.97 -1.32
C ASP A 124 -5.33 -18.77 -0.54
N GLY A 125 -5.81 -17.52 -0.42
CA GLY A 125 -7.04 -17.17 0.28
C GLY A 125 -6.89 -17.06 1.79
N ASN A 126 -5.67 -17.02 2.30
CA ASN A 126 -5.44 -16.87 3.73
C ASN A 126 -4.83 -15.51 4.09
N ILE A 127 -5.23 -15.02 5.27
CA ILE A 127 -4.58 -13.94 5.98
C ILE A 127 -3.74 -14.57 7.10
N TYR A 128 -2.47 -14.20 7.19
CA TYR A 128 -1.52 -14.76 8.14
C TYR A 128 -1.05 -13.70 9.13
N ALA A 129 -0.84 -14.11 10.38
CA ALA A 129 0.03 -13.43 11.32
C ALA A 129 1.24 -14.30 11.62
N VAL A 130 2.40 -13.68 11.52
CA VAL A 130 3.70 -14.33 11.69
C VAL A 130 4.48 -13.55 12.76
N ASP A 131 5.19 -14.25 13.65
CA ASP A 131 6.08 -13.60 14.60
C ASP A 131 7.19 -12.84 13.88
N ALA A 132 7.34 -11.56 14.15
CA ALA A 132 8.27 -10.69 13.43
C ALA A 132 9.74 -11.06 13.65
N LYS A 133 10.08 -11.72 14.75
CA LYS A 133 11.44 -12.09 15.12
C LYS A 133 11.83 -13.46 14.58
N SER A 134 10.93 -14.46 14.73
CA SER A 134 11.22 -15.86 14.38
C SER A 134 10.74 -16.28 12.99
N GLY A 135 9.71 -15.61 12.45
CA GLY A 135 9.04 -16.04 11.22
C GLY A 135 8.05 -17.19 11.41
N GLU A 136 7.73 -17.56 12.66
CA GLU A 136 6.78 -18.62 12.96
C GLU A 136 5.33 -18.13 12.80
N GLN A 137 4.45 -19.00 12.27
CA GLN A 137 3.04 -18.69 12.16
C GLN A 137 2.38 -18.61 13.54
N LEU A 138 1.76 -17.47 13.85
CA LEU A 138 0.99 -17.28 15.07
C LEU A 138 -0.46 -17.72 14.85
N TRP A 139 -1.07 -17.26 13.78
CA TRP A 139 -2.40 -17.66 13.38
C TRP A 139 -2.60 -17.53 11.86
N LYS A 140 -3.64 -18.14 11.38
CA LYS A 140 -4.09 -18.09 9.99
C LYS A 140 -5.61 -18.00 9.96
N PHE A 141 -6.16 -17.08 9.18
CA PHE A 141 -7.58 -16.96 8.87
C PHE A 141 -7.80 -17.31 7.40
N ALA A 142 -8.71 -18.25 7.10
CA ALA A 142 -9.11 -18.58 5.75
C ALA A 142 -10.30 -17.70 5.33
N SER A 143 -10.16 -16.96 4.24
CA SER A 143 -11.26 -16.27 3.58
C SER A 143 -12.18 -17.28 2.87
N GLU A 144 -13.22 -16.79 2.18
CA GLU A 144 -14.11 -17.64 1.38
C GLU A 144 -13.51 -17.98 -0.01
N GLY A 145 -12.23 -17.71 -0.21
CA GLY A 145 -11.44 -17.98 -1.40
C GLY A 145 -10.92 -16.70 -2.06
N GLU A 146 -9.76 -16.81 -2.71
CA GLU A 146 -9.12 -15.69 -3.39
C GLU A 146 -9.25 -15.85 -4.90
N ARG A 147 -9.59 -14.77 -5.62
CA ARG A 147 -9.68 -14.76 -7.07
C ARG A 147 -9.37 -13.38 -7.62
N ARG A 148 -8.95 -13.31 -8.88
CA ARG A 148 -8.90 -12.06 -9.64
C ARG A 148 -10.30 -11.59 -10.03
N PHE A 149 -10.41 -10.31 -10.34
CA PHE A 149 -11.60 -9.80 -11.01
C PHE A 149 -11.82 -10.53 -12.33
N MET A 150 -13.04 -10.98 -12.53
CA MET A 150 -13.49 -11.69 -13.74
C MET A 150 -14.50 -10.81 -14.46
N GLY A 151 -14.27 -10.54 -15.73
CA GLY A 151 -15.20 -9.78 -16.54
C GLY A 151 -15.38 -10.37 -17.92
N ARG A 152 -16.48 -10.01 -18.58
CA ARG A 152 -16.72 -10.33 -19.99
C ARG A 152 -16.18 -9.21 -20.87
N HIS A 153 -15.68 -9.56 -22.03
CA HIS A 153 -15.20 -8.60 -23.04
C HIS A 153 -14.18 -7.60 -22.47
N LEU A 154 -13.37 -8.05 -21.49
CA LEU A 154 -12.34 -7.20 -20.88
C LEU A 154 -11.36 -6.70 -21.92
N HIS A 155 -11.12 -5.39 -21.95
CA HIS A 155 -10.21 -4.73 -22.90
C HIS A 155 -10.55 -5.01 -24.37
N GLY A 156 -11.82 -5.32 -24.69
CA GLY A 156 -12.25 -5.68 -26.04
C GLY A 156 -11.93 -7.11 -26.44
N SER A 157 -11.65 -8.02 -25.48
CA SER A 157 -11.35 -9.44 -25.77
C SER A 157 -12.49 -10.13 -26.50
N GLU A 158 -12.13 -11.03 -27.44
CA GLU A 158 -13.06 -11.86 -28.18
C GLU A 158 -12.86 -13.35 -27.84
N PRO A 159 -13.92 -14.15 -27.81
CA PRO A 159 -15.34 -13.76 -27.99
C PRO A 159 -15.90 -12.97 -26.80
N ALA A 160 -16.65 -11.90 -27.08
CA ALA A 160 -17.17 -10.96 -26.07
C ALA A 160 -18.06 -11.59 -24.98
N GLY A 161 -18.60 -12.79 -25.22
CA GLY A 161 -19.41 -13.52 -24.26
C GLY A 161 -18.61 -14.24 -23.17
N GLU A 162 -17.32 -14.47 -23.35
CA GLU A 162 -16.47 -15.19 -22.43
C GLU A 162 -15.97 -14.31 -21.29
N SER A 163 -15.90 -14.90 -20.10
CA SER A 163 -15.31 -14.24 -18.94
C SER A 163 -13.86 -14.63 -18.76
N MET A 164 -13.02 -13.66 -18.46
CA MET A 164 -11.60 -13.85 -18.24
C MET A 164 -11.11 -13.09 -17.01
N PRO A 165 -10.03 -13.54 -16.32
CA PRO A 165 -9.42 -12.78 -15.24
C PRO A 165 -8.70 -11.55 -15.82
N ASP A 166 -8.89 -10.39 -15.16
CA ASP A 166 -8.21 -9.17 -15.59
C ASP A 166 -6.68 -9.29 -15.43
N PRO A 167 -5.89 -9.10 -16.50
CA PRO A 167 -4.43 -9.23 -16.44
C PRO A 167 -3.75 -8.17 -15.59
N PHE A 168 -4.43 -7.05 -15.32
CA PHE A 168 -3.93 -5.95 -14.50
C PHE A 168 -4.39 -6.02 -13.03
N ASP A 169 -5.20 -7.00 -12.66
CA ASP A 169 -5.59 -7.27 -11.28
C ASP A 169 -4.54 -8.17 -10.60
N PHE A 170 -3.38 -7.61 -10.27
CA PHE A 170 -2.25 -8.34 -9.68
C PHE A 170 -1.92 -7.94 -8.24
N TYR A 171 -2.56 -6.92 -7.68
CA TYR A 171 -2.43 -6.58 -6.26
C TYR A 171 -3.41 -7.38 -5.42
N LEU A 172 -3.03 -7.67 -4.18
CA LEU A 172 -3.93 -8.04 -3.11
C LEU A 172 -4.09 -6.89 -2.14
N SER A 173 -5.22 -6.85 -1.45
CA SER A 173 -5.43 -5.94 -0.34
C SER A 173 -4.34 -6.11 0.71
N SER A 174 -3.76 -5.01 1.16
CA SER A 174 -2.77 -4.99 2.23
C SER A 174 -3.49 -4.75 3.57
N PRO A 175 -3.14 -5.50 4.63
CA PRO A 175 -3.74 -5.33 5.95
C PRO A 175 -3.45 -3.94 6.53
N THR A 176 -4.46 -3.33 7.14
CA THR A 176 -4.32 -2.12 7.96
C THR A 176 -4.75 -2.43 9.38
N ILE A 177 -3.93 -2.08 10.38
CA ILE A 177 -4.19 -2.40 11.78
C ILE A 177 -4.51 -1.13 12.56
N VAL A 178 -5.64 -1.14 13.26
CA VAL A 178 -6.03 -0.07 14.20
C VAL A 178 -6.67 -0.72 15.43
N GLU A 179 -6.27 -0.30 16.62
CA GLU A 179 -6.86 -0.75 17.89
C GLU A 179 -7.02 -2.27 18.00
N ASN A 180 -5.93 -3.01 17.72
CA ASN A 180 -5.90 -4.48 17.73
C ASN A 180 -6.89 -5.13 16.75
N THR A 181 -7.26 -4.44 15.68
CA THR A 181 -8.10 -4.98 14.59
C THR A 181 -7.36 -4.92 13.27
N VAL A 182 -7.28 -6.03 12.57
CA VAL A 182 -6.77 -6.15 11.20
C VAL A 182 -7.94 -5.99 10.25
N TYR A 183 -7.88 -4.97 9.39
CA TYR A 183 -8.83 -4.78 8.30
C TYR A 183 -8.17 -5.17 6.98
N VAL A 184 -8.85 -5.94 6.14
CA VAL A 184 -8.32 -6.40 4.86
C VAL A 184 -9.46 -6.74 3.90
N GLY A 185 -9.29 -6.43 2.62
CA GLY A 185 -10.18 -6.90 1.54
C GLY A 185 -9.75 -8.28 1.03
N SER A 186 -10.63 -8.95 0.31
CA SER A 186 -10.37 -10.27 -0.28
C SER A 186 -11.02 -10.42 -1.66
N GLY A 187 -10.45 -11.26 -2.50
CA GLY A 187 -11.00 -11.60 -3.82
C GLY A 187 -12.29 -12.40 -3.76
N ASP A 188 -12.70 -12.87 -2.59
CA ASP A 188 -14.04 -13.42 -2.40
C ASP A 188 -15.16 -12.36 -2.38
N GLY A 189 -14.77 -11.08 -2.33
CA GLY A 189 -15.67 -9.92 -2.30
C GLY A 189 -16.06 -9.47 -0.90
N ASN A 190 -15.42 -9.99 0.14
CA ASN A 190 -15.62 -9.52 1.50
C ASN A 190 -14.51 -8.57 1.95
N ILE A 191 -14.86 -7.69 2.88
CA ILE A 191 -13.96 -6.94 3.72
C ILE A 191 -14.02 -7.58 5.10
N TYR A 192 -12.87 -7.93 5.67
CA TYR A 192 -12.77 -8.61 6.95
C TYR A 192 -12.19 -7.69 8.02
N ALA A 193 -12.72 -7.78 9.22
CA ALA A 193 -12.11 -7.27 10.44
C ALA A 193 -11.80 -8.45 11.36
N LEU A 194 -10.53 -8.63 11.68
CA LEU A 194 -10.05 -9.75 12.50
C LEU A 194 -9.40 -9.20 13.78
N ASP A 195 -9.50 -9.95 14.86
CA ASP A 195 -8.68 -9.67 16.05
C ASP A 195 -7.20 -9.89 15.73
N ALA A 196 -6.38 -8.86 15.93
CA ALA A 196 -4.97 -8.94 15.56
C ALA A 196 -4.17 -9.99 16.35
N SER A 197 -4.55 -10.24 17.61
CA SER A 197 -3.84 -11.18 18.48
C SER A 197 -4.19 -12.64 18.17
N THR A 198 -5.42 -12.91 17.77
CA THR A 198 -5.96 -14.29 17.67
C THR A 198 -6.38 -14.71 16.27
N GLY A 199 -6.56 -13.76 15.34
CA GLY A 199 -7.14 -14.01 14.01
C GLY A 199 -8.65 -14.25 14.02
N ALA A 200 -9.32 -14.11 15.17
CA ALA A 200 -10.76 -14.33 15.26
C ALA A 200 -11.54 -13.29 14.46
N LEU A 201 -12.55 -13.74 13.73
CA LEU A 201 -13.43 -12.85 12.98
C LEU A 201 -14.23 -11.95 13.93
N ARG A 202 -14.10 -10.64 13.78
CA ARG A 202 -14.93 -9.64 14.45
C ARG A 202 -16.18 -9.34 13.64
N TRP A 203 -16.00 -9.03 12.36
CA TRP A 203 -17.07 -8.87 11.39
C TRP A 203 -16.55 -9.05 9.95
N LYS A 204 -17.47 -9.29 9.02
CA LYS A 204 -17.22 -9.21 7.59
C LYS A 204 -18.32 -8.41 6.91
N PHE A 205 -17.96 -7.69 5.85
CA PHE A 205 -18.87 -6.90 5.02
C PHE A 205 -18.77 -7.38 3.56
N ARG A 206 -19.91 -7.72 2.95
CA ARG A 206 -19.97 -8.20 1.57
C ARG A 206 -20.13 -7.07 0.58
N THR A 207 -19.28 -6.99 -0.43
CA THR A 207 -19.42 -6.13 -1.62
C THR A 207 -19.92 -6.93 -2.82
N GLY A 208 -20.14 -6.25 -3.94
CA GLY A 208 -20.62 -6.90 -5.18
C GLY A 208 -19.53 -7.63 -5.97
N ASN A 209 -18.23 -7.39 -5.72
CA ASN A 209 -17.13 -8.01 -6.44
C ASN A 209 -15.86 -8.08 -5.57
N VAL A 210 -14.72 -8.50 -6.13
CA VAL A 210 -13.43 -8.62 -5.44
C VAL A 210 -13.01 -7.28 -4.80
N VAL A 211 -12.27 -7.35 -3.69
CA VAL A 211 -11.80 -6.19 -2.93
C VAL A 211 -10.28 -6.29 -2.79
N HIS A 212 -9.55 -5.71 -3.75
CA HIS A 212 -8.09 -5.72 -3.77
C HIS A 212 -7.47 -4.37 -3.37
N ALA A 213 -8.27 -3.30 -3.28
CA ALA A 213 -7.84 -2.06 -2.63
C ALA A 213 -7.50 -2.33 -1.15
N SER A 214 -6.53 -1.61 -0.61
CA SER A 214 -6.18 -1.68 0.80
C SER A 214 -7.06 -0.71 1.61
N PRO A 215 -7.59 -1.13 2.78
CA PRO A 215 -8.45 -0.28 3.59
C PRO A 215 -7.67 0.85 4.26
N ALA A 216 -8.12 2.09 4.09
CA ALA A 216 -7.69 3.20 4.93
C ALA A 216 -8.64 3.34 6.13
N VAL A 217 -8.09 3.63 7.33
CA VAL A 217 -8.89 3.72 8.56
C VAL A 217 -8.67 5.08 9.23
N ALA A 218 -9.75 5.81 9.45
CA ALA A 218 -9.70 7.09 10.15
C ALA A 218 -10.97 7.32 10.97
N ARG A 219 -10.82 7.81 12.19
CA ARG A 219 -11.94 8.21 13.09
C ARG A 219 -13.04 7.13 13.21
N GLY A 220 -12.63 5.87 13.35
CA GLY A 220 -13.55 4.74 13.50
C GLY A 220 -14.32 4.37 12.23
N VAL A 221 -13.80 4.73 11.05
CA VAL A 221 -14.37 4.38 9.74
C VAL A 221 -13.32 3.71 8.88
N VAL A 222 -13.69 2.60 8.24
CA VAL A 222 -12.92 1.91 7.20
C VAL A 222 -13.38 2.42 5.84
N TYR A 223 -12.44 2.91 5.03
CA TYR A 223 -12.66 3.43 3.68
C TYR A 223 -11.99 2.52 2.66
N ILE A 224 -12.74 1.99 1.69
CA ILE A 224 -12.21 0.99 0.76
C ILE A 224 -13.00 0.94 -0.55
N GLY A 225 -12.29 0.75 -1.66
CA GLY A 225 -12.87 0.54 -2.98
C GLY A 225 -13.06 -0.94 -3.29
N SER A 226 -14.03 -1.25 -4.16
CA SER A 226 -14.27 -2.60 -4.70
C SER A 226 -14.34 -2.58 -6.23
N TRP A 227 -14.11 -3.73 -6.85
CA TRP A 227 -14.27 -3.93 -8.29
C TRP A 227 -15.74 -3.91 -8.76
N ASP A 228 -16.71 -3.80 -7.84
CA ASP A 228 -18.11 -3.52 -8.17
C ASP A 228 -18.38 -2.04 -8.51
N SER A 229 -17.33 -1.22 -8.61
CA SER A 229 -17.34 0.22 -8.84
C SER A 229 -18.01 1.03 -7.73
N TYR A 230 -18.08 0.48 -6.51
CA TYR A 230 -18.45 1.24 -5.31
C TYR A 230 -17.25 1.48 -4.40
N PHE A 231 -17.21 2.68 -3.86
CA PHE A 231 -16.36 3.04 -2.74
C PHE A 231 -17.19 3.05 -1.47
N TYR A 232 -16.73 2.37 -0.43
CA TYR A 232 -17.46 2.13 0.81
C TYR A 232 -16.81 2.83 1.99
N ALA A 233 -17.66 3.37 2.89
CA ALA A 233 -17.30 3.75 4.24
C ALA A 233 -18.08 2.88 5.23
N ILE A 234 -17.35 2.16 6.07
CA ILE A 234 -17.86 1.13 6.97
C ILE A 234 -17.49 1.50 8.40
N ASP A 235 -18.42 1.38 9.33
CA ASP A 235 -18.14 1.55 10.75
C ASP A 235 -17.11 0.51 11.20
N ALA A 236 -15.96 0.96 11.69
CA ALA A 236 -14.83 0.10 12.02
C ALA A 236 -15.12 -0.91 13.15
N LYS A 237 -16.05 -0.56 14.05
CA LYS A 237 -16.40 -1.41 15.21
C LYS A 237 -17.48 -2.43 14.86
N SER A 238 -18.52 -2.00 14.15
CA SER A 238 -19.71 -2.82 13.90
C SER A 238 -19.74 -3.50 12.52
N GLY A 239 -18.92 -3.04 11.54
CA GLY A 239 -18.98 -3.52 10.18
C GLY A 239 -20.21 -3.03 9.39
N GLN A 240 -20.98 -2.09 9.93
CA GLN A 240 -22.15 -1.54 9.23
C GLN A 240 -21.72 -0.47 8.23
N GLU A 241 -22.38 -0.47 7.04
CA GLU A 241 -22.19 0.58 6.05
C GLU A 241 -22.67 1.93 6.61
N ARG A 242 -21.79 2.95 6.53
CA ARG A 242 -22.16 4.34 6.81
C ARG A 242 -22.63 5.04 5.55
N TRP A 243 -21.90 4.85 4.46
CA TRP A 243 -22.25 5.33 3.14
C TRP A 243 -21.47 4.58 2.07
N ARG A 244 -21.92 4.65 0.83
CA ARG A 244 -21.20 4.23 -0.36
C ARG A 244 -21.37 5.21 -1.50
N PHE A 245 -20.39 5.24 -2.40
CA PHE A 245 -20.36 6.10 -3.58
C PHE A 245 -20.12 5.26 -4.83
N LYS A 246 -20.98 5.41 -5.86
CA LYS A 246 -20.83 4.73 -7.15
C LYS A 246 -19.92 5.55 -8.06
N THR A 247 -18.87 4.95 -8.62
CA THR A 247 -18.02 5.53 -9.68
C THR A 247 -18.63 5.28 -11.07
N GLY A 248 -18.01 5.85 -12.10
CA GLY A 248 -18.30 5.49 -13.48
C GLY A 248 -17.83 4.07 -13.83
N GLU A 249 -18.27 3.59 -14.98
CA GLU A 249 -17.84 2.32 -15.57
C GLU A 249 -18.04 2.34 -17.08
N ASP A 250 -17.19 1.61 -17.81
CA ASP A 250 -17.32 1.38 -19.25
C ASP A 250 -17.98 0.02 -19.47
N GLN A 251 -19.10 0.02 -20.16
CA GLN A 251 -19.87 -1.21 -20.45
C GLN A 251 -19.59 -1.81 -21.82
N LYS A 252 -18.78 -1.14 -22.66
CA LYS A 252 -18.51 -1.60 -24.03
C LYS A 252 -17.40 -2.66 -24.07
N ILE A 253 -16.24 -2.29 -23.55
CA ILE A 253 -15.05 -3.16 -23.53
C ILE A 253 -14.57 -3.48 -22.12
N ALA A 254 -15.33 -3.08 -21.11
CA ALA A 254 -15.11 -3.35 -19.68
C ALA A 254 -13.67 -3.04 -19.19
N ASN A 255 -13.01 -2.02 -19.77
CA ASN A 255 -11.67 -1.61 -19.32
C ASN A 255 -11.69 -0.51 -18.23
N GLN A 256 -12.83 0.15 -18.06
CA GLN A 256 -13.02 1.23 -17.09
C GLN A 256 -14.01 0.80 -15.99
N VAL A 257 -13.73 -0.30 -15.31
CA VAL A 257 -14.56 -0.83 -14.22
C VAL A 257 -13.73 -1.06 -12.96
N GLY A 258 -14.32 -0.79 -11.81
CA GLY A 258 -13.77 -1.11 -10.52
C GLY A 258 -12.80 -0.07 -9.95
N ILE A 259 -12.61 -0.16 -8.64
CA ILE A 259 -11.72 0.68 -7.85
C ILE A 259 -10.57 -0.21 -7.34
N GLN A 260 -9.41 -0.07 -7.99
CA GLN A 260 -8.19 -0.80 -7.63
C GLN A 260 -7.27 0.06 -6.73
N SER A 261 -7.37 1.39 -6.84
CA SER A 261 -6.64 2.33 -6.00
C SER A 261 -7.09 2.21 -4.54
N SER A 262 -6.15 2.29 -3.62
CA SER A 262 -6.46 2.54 -2.21
C SER A 262 -6.72 4.03 -1.98
N ALA A 263 -7.35 4.38 -0.85
CA ALA A 263 -7.64 5.76 -0.53
C ALA A 263 -6.59 6.39 0.38
N THR A 264 -6.44 7.71 0.29
CA THR A 264 -5.78 8.55 1.29
C THR A 264 -6.82 9.41 2.00
N ILE A 265 -6.73 9.48 3.33
CA ILE A 265 -7.63 10.30 4.15
C ILE A 265 -6.85 11.50 4.68
N ALA A 266 -7.23 12.69 4.25
CA ALA A 266 -6.58 13.93 4.69
C ALA A 266 -7.57 15.10 4.73
N GLY A 267 -7.46 16.00 5.72
CA GLY A 267 -8.25 17.22 5.82
C GLY A 267 -9.78 17.01 5.84
N GLY A 268 -10.25 15.85 6.33
CA GLY A 268 -11.68 15.49 6.31
C GLY A 268 -12.21 15.02 4.96
N MET A 269 -11.32 14.76 4.01
CA MET A 269 -11.61 14.28 2.67
C MET A 269 -11.09 12.86 2.47
N VAL A 270 -11.73 12.12 1.58
CA VAL A 270 -11.29 10.84 1.04
C VAL A 270 -10.88 11.06 -0.40
N TYR A 271 -9.64 10.72 -0.74
CA TYR A 271 -9.11 10.79 -2.10
C TYR A 271 -8.77 9.40 -2.62
N PHE A 272 -9.26 9.04 -3.78
CA PHE A 272 -8.96 7.76 -4.41
C PHE A 272 -9.02 7.84 -5.93
N GLY A 273 -8.20 7.04 -6.59
CA GLY A 273 -8.24 6.86 -8.02
C GLY A 273 -9.22 5.76 -8.45
N CYS A 274 -9.61 5.78 -9.71
CA CYS A 274 -10.51 4.78 -10.27
C CYS A 274 -10.11 4.41 -11.69
N ARG A 275 -10.50 3.22 -12.13
CA ARG A 275 -10.29 2.76 -13.52
C ARG A 275 -11.24 3.43 -14.52
N ASP A 276 -12.28 4.14 -14.05
CA ASP A 276 -13.09 5.03 -14.91
C ASP A 276 -12.36 6.31 -15.34
N SER A 277 -11.03 6.36 -15.14
CA SER A 277 -10.12 7.46 -15.46
C SER A 277 -10.27 8.72 -14.60
N ASN A 278 -10.96 8.63 -13.47
CA ASN A 278 -11.11 9.76 -12.56
C ASN A 278 -10.32 9.57 -11.26
N LEU A 279 -9.84 10.70 -10.75
CA LEU A 279 -9.48 10.86 -9.34
C LEU A 279 -10.65 11.53 -8.64
N TYR A 280 -11.12 10.96 -7.54
CA TYR A 280 -12.25 11.45 -6.77
C TYR A 280 -11.83 12.07 -5.44
N ALA A 281 -12.56 13.11 -5.02
CA ALA A 281 -12.52 13.66 -3.68
C ALA A 281 -13.93 13.66 -3.09
N LEU A 282 -14.10 12.93 -1.99
CA LEU A 282 -15.36 12.85 -1.26
C LEU A 282 -15.20 13.43 0.14
N ASP A 283 -16.28 13.97 0.68
CA ASP A 283 -16.37 14.29 2.10
C ASP A 283 -16.34 12.98 2.93
N ALA A 284 -15.42 12.87 3.86
CA ALA A 284 -15.19 11.63 4.61
C ALA A 284 -16.39 11.24 5.51
N VAL A 285 -17.19 12.19 5.95
CA VAL A 285 -18.32 11.93 6.85
C VAL A 285 -19.58 11.52 6.07
N SER A 286 -19.87 12.24 4.99
CA SER A 286 -21.14 12.09 4.24
C SER A 286 -21.01 11.27 2.95
N GLY A 287 -19.82 11.06 2.42
CA GLY A 287 -19.60 10.42 1.11
C GLY A 287 -19.95 11.32 -0.08
N VAL A 288 -20.33 12.57 0.16
CA VAL A 288 -20.71 13.51 -0.91
C VAL A 288 -19.48 13.88 -1.73
N LYS A 289 -19.58 13.70 -3.05
CA LYS A 289 -18.51 14.08 -3.97
C LYS A 289 -18.33 15.61 -3.96
N LYS A 290 -17.13 16.05 -3.66
CA LYS A 290 -16.72 17.45 -3.74
C LYS A 290 -16.25 17.80 -5.15
N TRP A 291 -15.40 16.97 -5.72
CA TRP A 291 -14.93 17.12 -7.10
C TRP A 291 -14.43 15.78 -7.67
N ALA A 292 -14.23 15.75 -8.97
CA ALA A 292 -13.51 14.70 -9.66
C ALA A 292 -12.61 15.32 -10.72
N PHE A 293 -11.41 14.75 -10.89
CA PHE A 293 -10.45 15.14 -11.93
C PHE A 293 -10.38 14.02 -12.97
N SER A 294 -10.68 14.36 -14.24
CA SER A 294 -10.69 13.39 -15.34
C SER A 294 -9.33 13.30 -16.04
N ASN A 295 -8.80 12.08 -16.18
CA ASN A 295 -7.59 11.75 -16.92
C ASN A 295 -7.88 11.28 -18.36
N LYS A 296 -9.09 11.54 -18.87
CA LYS A 296 -9.47 11.34 -20.28
C LYS A 296 -9.16 9.92 -20.81
N GLY A 297 -9.49 8.90 -20.04
CA GLY A 297 -9.33 7.48 -20.39
C GLY A 297 -8.20 6.75 -19.68
N SER A 298 -7.20 7.44 -19.15
CA SER A 298 -6.10 6.80 -18.39
C SER A 298 -6.51 6.53 -16.95
N TRP A 299 -6.30 5.31 -16.47
CA TRP A 299 -6.66 4.90 -15.10
C TRP A 299 -5.82 5.60 -14.04
N VAL A 300 -6.38 5.74 -12.85
CA VAL A 300 -5.67 6.14 -11.64
C VAL A 300 -5.67 4.96 -10.68
N ILE A 301 -4.61 4.16 -10.72
CA ILE A 301 -4.44 2.96 -9.85
C ILE A 301 -3.61 3.31 -8.62
N SER A 302 -2.64 4.23 -8.74
CA SER A 302 -1.83 4.69 -7.63
C SER A 302 -2.69 5.32 -6.53
N THR A 303 -2.36 5.06 -5.26
CA THR A 303 -2.98 5.75 -4.12
C THR A 303 -2.45 7.19 -4.10
N PRO A 304 -3.31 8.21 -4.12
CA PRO A 304 -2.86 9.60 -4.10
C PRO A 304 -2.19 9.98 -2.79
N ILE A 305 -1.46 11.09 -2.77
CA ILE A 305 -0.84 11.65 -1.57
C ILE A 305 -1.18 13.12 -1.42
N ALA A 306 -1.60 13.53 -0.23
CA ALA A 306 -2.00 14.91 0.06
C ALA A 306 -0.99 15.58 0.99
N GLN A 307 -0.39 16.68 0.56
CA GLN A 307 0.51 17.51 1.38
C GLN A 307 0.34 18.99 1.05
N ASP A 308 0.28 19.82 2.06
CA ASP A 308 0.26 21.29 1.95
C ASP A 308 -0.77 21.83 0.94
N GLY A 309 -2.01 21.27 0.98
CA GLY A 309 -3.10 21.66 0.09
C GLY A 309 -2.92 21.22 -1.36
N THR A 310 -1.96 20.34 -1.63
CA THR A 310 -1.75 19.72 -2.96
C THR A 310 -1.95 18.23 -2.88
N LEU A 311 -2.64 17.68 -3.86
CA LEU A 311 -2.82 16.25 -4.06
C LEU A 311 -2.00 15.80 -5.27
N TYR A 312 -1.16 14.79 -5.05
CA TYR A 312 -0.27 14.21 -6.06
C TYR A 312 -0.71 12.80 -6.41
N PHE A 313 -0.72 12.45 -7.68
CA PHE A 313 -1.06 11.12 -8.16
C PHE A 313 -0.47 10.85 -9.55
N ALA A 314 -0.46 9.59 -9.95
CA ALA A 314 0.02 9.17 -11.25
C ALA A 314 -1.05 8.38 -12.01
N THR A 315 -0.89 8.31 -13.32
CA THR A 315 -1.82 7.68 -14.24
C THR A 315 -1.21 6.43 -14.88
N SER A 316 -2.04 5.61 -15.49
CA SER A 316 -1.60 4.44 -16.25
C SER A 316 -0.91 4.83 -17.57
N ASP A 317 -1.47 4.43 -18.68
CA ASP A 317 -0.92 4.52 -20.05
C ASP A 317 -0.63 5.93 -20.58
N SER A 318 -1.22 6.98 -19.99
CA SER A 318 -0.81 8.35 -20.31
C SER A 318 0.56 8.74 -19.71
N GLY A 319 1.05 7.98 -18.72
CA GLY A 319 2.35 8.22 -18.08
C GLY A 319 2.49 9.61 -17.48
N LEU A 320 1.37 10.16 -16.94
CA LEU A 320 1.33 11.49 -16.36
C LEU A 320 1.37 11.43 -14.83
N PHE A 321 2.15 12.33 -14.27
CA PHE A 321 2.09 12.67 -12.85
C PHE A 321 1.43 14.03 -12.72
N HIS A 322 0.43 14.12 -11.85
CA HIS A 322 -0.33 15.34 -11.64
C HIS A 322 -0.20 15.86 -10.21
N ALA A 323 -0.12 17.18 -10.10
CA ALA A 323 -0.34 17.92 -8.87
C ALA A 323 -1.61 18.76 -9.04
N VAL A 324 -2.61 18.53 -8.21
CA VAL A 324 -3.88 19.27 -8.20
C VAL A 324 -4.11 19.91 -6.85
N ASP A 325 -4.92 20.94 -6.82
CA ASP A 325 -5.38 21.53 -5.57
C ASP A 325 -6.29 20.54 -4.82
N ALA A 326 -5.98 20.22 -3.59
CA ALA A 326 -6.69 19.21 -2.81
C ALA A 326 -8.15 19.57 -2.50
N GLN A 327 -8.47 20.86 -2.43
CA GLN A 327 -9.83 21.35 -2.13
C GLN A 327 -10.74 21.40 -3.35
N THR A 328 -10.17 21.78 -4.50
CA THR A 328 -10.96 22.12 -5.71
C THR A 328 -10.76 21.13 -6.85
N GLY A 329 -9.69 20.32 -6.84
CA GLY A 329 -9.29 19.47 -7.96
C GLY A 329 -8.66 20.24 -9.12
N ALA A 330 -8.39 21.54 -9.00
CA ALA A 330 -7.78 22.34 -10.05
C ALA A 330 -6.34 21.88 -10.32
N LEU A 331 -6.00 21.67 -11.59
CA LEU A 331 -4.65 21.28 -11.99
C LEU A 331 -3.65 22.41 -11.66
N LYS A 332 -2.59 22.07 -10.91
CA LYS A 332 -1.47 22.96 -10.64
C LYS A 332 -0.36 22.76 -11.68
N TYR A 333 0.09 21.53 -11.86
CA TYR A 333 1.05 21.16 -12.90
C TYR A 333 0.99 19.66 -13.21
N SER A 334 1.62 19.27 -14.32
CA SER A 334 1.80 17.87 -14.71
C SER A 334 3.24 17.65 -15.20
N LEU A 335 3.74 16.43 -14.95
CA LEU A 335 4.99 15.93 -15.52
C LEU A 335 4.68 14.71 -16.40
N SER A 336 5.37 14.55 -17.52
CA SER A 336 5.19 13.41 -18.41
C SER A 336 6.40 12.47 -18.34
N PHE A 337 6.13 11.17 -18.29
CA PHE A 337 7.12 10.09 -18.19
C PHE A 337 6.98 9.09 -19.34
N HIS A 338 7.00 9.59 -20.57
CA HIS A 338 7.05 8.79 -21.80
C HIS A 338 5.96 7.70 -21.87
N HIS A 339 4.73 8.01 -21.49
CA HIS A 339 3.57 7.09 -21.56
C HIS A 339 3.76 5.74 -20.82
N TRP A 340 4.81 5.61 -19.98
CA TRP A 340 4.95 4.43 -19.14
C TRP A 340 3.95 4.48 -17.99
N PRO A 341 3.17 3.39 -17.77
CA PRO A 341 2.24 3.33 -16.65
C PRO A 341 2.95 3.50 -15.31
N MET A 342 2.30 4.20 -14.38
CA MET A 342 2.77 4.37 -13.01
C MET A 342 1.71 3.83 -12.04
N PHE A 343 1.88 2.58 -11.62
CA PHE A 343 0.98 1.92 -10.67
C PHE A 343 1.48 1.99 -9.23
N SER A 344 2.75 2.31 -9.04
CA SER A 344 3.34 2.62 -7.73
C SER A 344 2.63 3.83 -7.11
N SER A 345 2.39 3.78 -5.81
CA SER A 345 1.86 4.94 -5.09
C SER A 345 3.02 5.83 -4.63
N PRO A 346 2.90 7.16 -4.79
CA PRO A 346 3.98 8.08 -4.43
C PRO A 346 4.22 8.11 -2.91
N ALA A 347 5.45 8.41 -2.51
CA ALA A 347 5.85 8.65 -1.12
C ALA A 347 6.57 9.98 -1.02
N ILE A 348 6.35 10.74 0.05
CA ILE A 348 7.03 12.03 0.28
C ILE A 348 7.89 11.94 1.53
N ALA A 349 9.14 12.43 1.41
CA ALA A 349 10.02 12.71 2.53
C ALA A 349 10.81 14.00 2.26
N GLY A 350 10.80 14.92 3.21
CA GLY A 350 11.37 16.24 3.03
C GLY A 350 10.71 17.00 1.89
N ARG A 351 11.49 17.40 0.90
CA ARG A 351 11.06 18.18 -0.29
C ARG A 351 10.93 17.33 -1.55
N ASN A 352 11.09 16.01 -1.43
CA ASN A 352 11.07 15.10 -2.57
C ASN A 352 9.88 14.14 -2.50
N LEU A 353 9.30 13.90 -3.66
CA LEU A 353 8.33 12.83 -3.88
C LEU A 353 9.02 11.70 -4.66
N TYR A 354 8.83 10.49 -4.22
CA TYR A 354 9.38 9.29 -4.83
C TYR A 354 8.26 8.42 -5.40
N ILE A 355 8.44 7.92 -6.62
CA ILE A 355 7.44 7.08 -7.31
C ILE A 355 8.11 6.10 -8.28
N GLY A 356 7.59 4.89 -8.33
CA GLY A 356 8.01 3.88 -9.30
C GLY A 356 7.23 3.94 -10.60
N SER A 357 7.85 3.47 -11.68
CA SER A 357 7.26 3.35 -13.01
C SER A 357 7.34 1.91 -13.53
N ASN A 358 6.42 1.55 -14.41
CA ASN A 358 6.48 0.27 -15.13
C ASN A 358 7.65 0.18 -16.12
N SER A 359 8.36 1.30 -16.39
CA SER A 359 9.63 1.31 -17.13
C SER A 359 10.80 0.66 -16.38
N GLY A 360 10.60 0.25 -15.12
CA GLY A 360 11.67 -0.26 -14.25
C GLY A 360 12.50 0.84 -13.61
N THR A 361 11.96 2.06 -13.49
CA THR A 361 12.63 3.17 -12.83
C THR A 361 11.92 3.59 -11.55
N LEU A 362 12.71 3.96 -10.54
CA LEU A 362 12.27 4.77 -9.41
C LEU A 362 12.70 6.21 -9.67
N MET A 363 11.81 7.14 -9.44
CA MET A 363 12.00 8.57 -9.71
C MET A 363 11.87 9.38 -8.45
N ALA A 364 12.71 10.42 -8.29
CA ALA A 364 12.52 11.47 -7.31
C ALA A 364 12.12 12.77 -8.02
N ILE A 365 11.07 13.40 -7.54
CA ILE A 365 10.55 14.69 -8.02
C ILE A 365 10.80 15.72 -6.94
N ASP A 366 11.51 16.79 -7.27
CA ASP A 366 11.70 17.98 -6.42
C ASP A 366 10.39 18.77 -6.44
N LEU A 367 9.71 18.84 -5.29
CA LEU A 367 8.40 19.48 -5.16
C LEU A 367 8.45 21.01 -5.23
N ASP A 368 9.61 21.62 -4.98
CA ASP A 368 9.78 23.07 -5.12
C ASP A 368 10.05 23.49 -6.55
N LYS A 369 10.85 22.68 -7.27
CA LYS A 369 11.22 22.95 -8.65
C LYS A 369 10.20 22.41 -9.65
N HIS A 370 9.25 21.55 -9.20
CA HIS A 370 8.30 20.85 -10.05
C HIS A 370 9.00 20.09 -11.19
N ALA A 371 10.10 19.40 -10.85
CA ALA A 371 10.96 18.77 -11.83
C ALA A 371 11.57 17.48 -11.29
N MET A 372 12.03 16.60 -12.21
CA MET A 372 12.82 15.44 -11.87
C MET A 372 14.11 15.85 -11.13
N ALA A 373 14.34 15.29 -9.95
CA ALA A 373 15.59 15.45 -9.22
C ALA A 373 16.61 14.39 -9.66
N TRP A 374 16.20 13.12 -9.69
CA TRP A 374 17.00 11.99 -10.15
C TRP A 374 16.12 10.78 -10.52
N THR A 375 16.73 9.82 -11.22
CA THR A 375 16.15 8.52 -11.54
C THR A 375 17.10 7.40 -11.16
N PHE A 376 16.55 6.25 -10.76
CA PHE A 376 17.26 5.00 -10.53
C PHE A 376 16.65 3.91 -11.44
N SER A 377 17.48 3.14 -12.13
CA SER A 377 17.05 2.02 -12.97
C SER A 377 17.30 0.68 -12.27
N THR A 378 16.29 -0.19 -12.26
CA THR A 378 16.40 -1.57 -11.75
C THR A 378 17.35 -2.40 -12.62
N ASP A 379 17.81 -3.57 -12.11
CA ASP A 379 18.60 -4.50 -12.91
C ASP A 379 17.82 -4.97 -14.16
N GLY A 380 16.50 -5.20 -14.01
CA GLY A 380 15.63 -5.56 -15.11
C GLY A 380 15.55 -4.48 -16.19
N ALA A 381 15.47 -3.19 -15.79
CA ALA A 381 15.49 -2.07 -16.74
C ALA A 381 16.82 -2.01 -17.50
N ASN A 382 17.93 -2.16 -16.79
CA ASN A 382 19.26 -2.15 -17.40
C ASN A 382 19.48 -3.30 -18.43
N GLN A 383 18.77 -4.42 -18.24
CA GLN A 383 18.88 -5.60 -19.10
C GLN A 383 17.89 -5.59 -20.26
N ASN A 384 16.64 -5.18 -20.03
CA ASN A 384 15.50 -5.43 -20.92
C ASN A 384 14.90 -4.18 -21.54
N ALA A 385 15.21 -2.96 -21.05
CA ALA A 385 14.58 -1.74 -21.55
C ALA A 385 14.80 -1.52 -23.04
N ALA A 386 15.98 -1.85 -23.59
CA ALA A 386 16.28 -1.69 -24.99
C ALA A 386 15.32 -2.44 -25.94
N ALA A 387 14.77 -3.60 -25.51
CA ALA A 387 13.81 -4.39 -26.28
C ALA A 387 12.36 -3.88 -26.13
N LEU A 388 12.04 -3.25 -24.99
CA LEU A 388 10.67 -2.90 -24.60
C LEU A 388 10.40 -1.39 -24.65
N THR A 389 11.39 -0.57 -25.02
CA THR A 389 11.30 0.89 -25.14
C THR A 389 11.58 1.32 -26.56
N GLN A 390 10.77 2.22 -27.08
CA GLN A 390 10.99 2.86 -28.37
C GLN A 390 12.15 3.87 -28.31
N LYS A 391 12.71 4.26 -29.45
CA LYS A 391 13.81 5.24 -29.54
C LYS A 391 13.49 6.58 -28.87
N GLY A 392 12.20 6.95 -28.75
CA GLY A 392 11.73 8.17 -28.09
C GLY A 392 11.53 8.04 -26.58
N GLY A 393 11.74 6.85 -25.99
CA GLY A 393 11.52 6.61 -24.55
C GLY A 393 10.15 6.00 -24.21
N ASP A 394 9.20 5.98 -25.13
CA ASP A 394 7.87 5.41 -24.95
C ASP A 394 7.90 3.87 -24.90
N PRO A 395 6.92 3.21 -24.24
CA PRO A 395 6.82 1.75 -24.22
C PRO A 395 6.62 1.20 -25.64
N ASN A 396 7.31 0.11 -25.95
CA ASN A 396 7.16 -0.62 -27.20
C ASN A 396 6.13 -1.74 -27.06
N TYR A 397 4.86 -1.37 -27.06
CA TYR A 397 3.77 -2.33 -26.94
C TYR A 397 3.76 -3.36 -28.07
N ALA A 398 4.12 -2.98 -29.29
CA ALA A 398 4.20 -3.91 -30.42
C ALA A 398 5.25 -5.01 -30.22
N ALA A 399 6.30 -4.77 -29.44
CA ALA A 399 7.28 -5.80 -29.10
C ALA A 399 6.77 -6.78 -28.03
N ALA A 400 5.74 -6.41 -27.26
CA ALA A 400 5.23 -7.18 -26.14
C ALA A 400 3.94 -7.92 -26.47
N PHE A 401 3.02 -7.27 -27.17
CA PHE A 401 1.68 -7.77 -27.50
C PHE A 401 1.66 -8.27 -28.94
N GLY A 402 1.08 -9.45 -29.17
CA GLY A 402 0.84 -9.98 -30.51
C GLY A 402 -0.52 -9.55 -31.07
N ASP A 403 -0.90 -10.17 -32.18
CA ASP A 403 -2.16 -9.86 -32.91
C ASP A 403 -3.36 -10.65 -32.36
N ASN A 404 -3.15 -11.63 -31.47
CA ASN A 404 -4.19 -12.53 -30.97
C ASN A 404 -4.51 -12.25 -29.49
N PHE A 405 -5.77 -12.04 -29.18
CA PHE A 405 -6.16 -11.07 -28.17
C PHE A 405 -5.98 -11.45 -26.70
N TYR A 406 -6.32 -12.67 -26.22
CA TYR A 406 -6.33 -12.92 -24.75
C TYR A 406 -5.01 -13.47 -24.22
N ASP A 407 -4.54 -14.55 -24.79
CA ASP A 407 -3.26 -15.14 -24.38
C ASP A 407 -2.12 -14.15 -24.59
N ASP A 408 -2.17 -13.38 -25.69
CA ASP A 408 -1.24 -12.30 -25.99
C ASP A 408 -1.35 -11.13 -25.03
N MET A 409 -2.56 -10.78 -24.53
CA MET A 409 -2.72 -9.75 -23.51
C MET A 409 -2.01 -10.13 -22.21
N VAL A 410 -2.24 -11.34 -21.69
CA VAL A 410 -1.61 -11.81 -20.46
C VAL A 410 -0.09 -11.93 -20.64
N ILE A 411 0.36 -12.55 -21.74
CA ILE A 411 1.79 -12.70 -22.06
C ILE A 411 2.43 -11.33 -22.27
N GLY A 412 1.76 -10.43 -22.99
CA GLY A 412 2.23 -9.07 -23.25
C GLY A 412 2.40 -8.26 -21.97
N VAL A 413 1.44 -8.32 -21.06
CA VAL A 413 1.55 -7.66 -19.74
C VAL A 413 2.76 -8.19 -18.97
N TYR A 414 2.92 -9.51 -18.86
CA TYR A 414 4.09 -10.10 -18.19
C TYR A 414 5.41 -9.75 -18.89
N LYS A 415 5.43 -9.70 -20.24
CA LYS A 415 6.59 -9.31 -21.01
C LYS A 415 6.94 -7.84 -20.76
N MET A 416 5.97 -6.93 -20.75
CA MET A 416 6.20 -5.53 -20.36
C MET A 416 6.74 -5.42 -18.95
N LEU A 417 6.21 -6.19 -17.99
CA LEU A 417 6.68 -6.17 -16.60
C LEU A 417 8.09 -6.77 -16.43
N SER A 418 8.58 -7.57 -17.40
CA SER A 418 9.94 -8.14 -17.36
C SER A 418 11.04 -7.07 -17.47
N VAL A 419 10.69 -5.83 -17.79
CA VAL A 419 11.58 -4.67 -17.70
C VAL A 419 12.03 -4.36 -16.25
N GLY A 420 11.53 -5.09 -15.27
CA GLY A 420 11.84 -4.81 -13.87
C GLY A 420 10.99 -3.68 -13.30
N ALA A 421 9.72 -3.65 -13.67
CA ALA A 421 8.76 -2.63 -13.26
C ALA A 421 8.75 -2.41 -11.74
N VAL A 422 8.69 -1.15 -11.30
CA VAL A 422 8.56 -0.78 -9.90
C VAL A 422 7.09 -0.53 -9.60
N LEU A 423 6.39 -1.61 -9.24
CA LEU A 423 4.97 -1.59 -8.88
C LEU A 423 4.76 -1.35 -7.37
N SER A 424 5.74 -1.72 -6.54
CA SER A 424 5.71 -1.44 -5.11
C SER A 424 5.80 0.06 -4.85
N SER A 425 5.23 0.53 -3.75
CA SER A 425 5.40 1.90 -3.31
C SER A 425 6.76 2.06 -2.60
N PRO A 426 7.47 3.18 -2.77
CA PRO A 426 8.70 3.42 -2.01
C PRO A 426 8.40 3.64 -0.53
N VAL A 427 9.28 3.12 0.32
CA VAL A 427 9.27 3.33 1.77
C VAL A 427 10.55 4.02 2.17
N ILE A 428 10.43 5.09 2.94
CA ILE A 428 11.58 5.89 3.37
C ILE A 428 11.82 5.65 4.85
N GLU A 429 13.03 5.24 5.19
CA GLU A 429 13.50 5.15 6.56
C GLU A 429 14.89 5.77 6.65
N ARG A 430 15.01 6.83 7.46
CA ARG A 430 16.22 7.67 7.56
C ARG A 430 16.56 8.28 6.18
N ASP A 431 17.75 8.03 5.66
CA ASP A 431 18.30 8.47 4.38
C ASP A 431 18.31 7.35 3.33
N MET A 432 17.38 6.41 3.45
CA MET A 432 17.27 5.22 2.59
C MET A 432 15.88 5.08 2.00
N ILE A 433 15.81 4.55 0.80
CA ILE A 433 14.55 4.17 0.13
C ILE A 433 14.57 2.67 -0.13
N TYR A 434 13.48 2.01 0.24
CA TYR A 434 13.26 0.57 0.05
C TYR A 434 12.08 0.35 -0.89
N PHE A 435 12.25 -0.50 -1.90
CA PHE A 435 11.19 -0.84 -2.85
C PHE A 435 11.42 -2.19 -3.51
N GLY A 436 10.34 -2.85 -3.92
CA GLY A 436 10.37 -4.08 -4.70
C GLY A 436 10.27 -3.83 -6.20
N SER A 437 10.73 -4.79 -6.98
CA SER A 437 10.65 -4.77 -8.43
C SER A 437 10.21 -6.12 -9.00
N THR A 438 9.60 -6.09 -10.18
CA THR A 438 9.20 -7.32 -10.90
C THR A 438 10.39 -8.12 -11.41
N ASP A 439 11.61 -7.56 -11.38
CA ASP A 439 12.85 -8.33 -11.61
C ASP A 439 13.19 -9.27 -10.45
N GLY A 440 12.37 -9.27 -9.39
CA GLY A 440 12.52 -10.15 -8.23
C GLY A 440 13.51 -9.64 -7.17
N ASN A 441 13.98 -8.41 -7.27
CA ASN A 441 14.80 -7.79 -6.24
C ASN A 441 13.96 -6.86 -5.34
N VAL A 442 14.38 -6.78 -4.07
CA VAL A 442 14.13 -5.63 -3.20
C VAL A 442 15.40 -4.81 -3.19
N TYR A 443 15.26 -3.52 -3.42
CA TYR A 443 16.37 -2.56 -3.43
C TYR A 443 16.36 -1.70 -2.18
N ALA A 444 17.54 -1.41 -1.64
CA ALA A 444 17.80 -0.35 -0.68
C ALA A 444 18.79 0.62 -1.32
N ILE A 445 18.38 1.85 -1.52
CA ILE A 445 19.20 2.90 -2.15
C ILE A 445 19.28 4.13 -1.25
N SER A 446 20.38 4.88 -1.39
CA SER A 446 20.59 6.14 -0.66
C SER A 446 21.01 7.26 -1.58
#